data_a65910cd684265838562171221245bf6
#
_entry.id   a65910cd684265838562171221245bf6
#
_cell.length_a   1.000
_cell.length_b   1.000
_cell.length_c   1.000
_cell.angle_alpha   90.00
_cell.angle_beta   90.00
_cell.angle_gamma   90.00
#
_symmetry.space_group_name_H-M   'P 1'
#
loop_
_entity.id
_entity.type
_entity.pdbx_description
1 polymer ?
#
loop_
_entity_poly.entity_id
_entity_poly.type
_entity_poly.pdbx_seq_one_letter_code
_entity_poly.pdbx_strand_id
1 'polypeptide(L)'
;MTPRATNISIGVVPQSVGAHLGLQTGHFVLMEFPPRSSPGVKTKWIEPPVVYVEGFTGALYLDQVDKADRYRSALVEIKRRALDEECTRDLLAHNAKEYAL
;
A
#
# COMPACT_ATOMS: atom_id res chain seq x y z
N MET A 1 -7.43 12.97 -10.12
CA MET A 1 -8.53 12.16 -10.65
C MET A 1 -8.41 10.74 -10.15
N THR A 2 -9.47 10.20 -9.57
CA THR A 2 -9.45 8.84 -9.04
C THR A 2 -9.58 7.84 -10.19
N PRO A 3 -8.67 6.86 -10.32
CA PRO A 3 -8.79 5.87 -11.38
C PRO A 3 -10.05 5.01 -11.20
N ARG A 4 -10.68 4.65 -12.31
CA ARG A 4 -11.86 3.78 -12.32
C ARG A 4 -11.51 2.31 -12.52
N ALA A 5 -10.23 1.97 -12.48
CA ALA A 5 -9.80 0.59 -12.61
C ALA A 5 -10.29 -0.25 -11.43
N THR A 6 -10.81 -1.44 -11.70
CA THR A 6 -11.33 -2.34 -10.67
C THR A 6 -10.23 -2.99 -9.86
N ASN A 7 -9.01 -2.99 -10.37
CA ASN A 7 -7.84 -3.60 -9.74
C ASN A 7 -6.99 -2.60 -8.94
N ILE A 8 -7.42 -1.34 -8.87
CA ILE A 8 -6.70 -0.29 -8.14
C ILE A 8 -7.67 0.39 -7.19
N SER A 9 -7.26 0.54 -5.94
CA SER A 9 -7.97 1.35 -4.97
C SER A 9 -7.01 2.33 -4.32
N ILE A 10 -7.51 3.53 -4.02
CA ILE A 10 -6.74 4.60 -3.39
C ILE A 10 -7.42 4.98 -2.09
N GLY A 11 -6.66 5.05 -1.02
CA GLY A 11 -7.12 5.54 0.26
C GLY A 11 -6.23 6.69 0.74
N VAL A 12 -6.83 7.67 1.37
CA VAL A 12 -6.13 8.83 1.93
C VAL A 12 -6.25 8.81 3.43
N VAL A 13 -5.12 9.03 4.13
CA VAL A 13 -5.11 9.23 5.57
C VAL A 13 -5.11 10.74 5.80
N PRO A 14 -6.19 11.33 6.34
CA PRO A 14 -6.26 12.77 6.53
C PRO A 14 -5.34 13.23 7.66
N GLN A 15 -4.89 14.47 7.60
CA GLN A 15 -4.05 15.06 8.63
C GLN A 15 -4.71 15.09 10.01
N SER A 16 -6.04 15.11 10.04
CA SER A 16 -6.80 15.10 11.29
C SER A 16 -6.60 13.84 12.13
N VAL A 17 -6.13 12.75 11.52
CA VAL A 17 -5.81 11.51 12.25
C VAL A 17 -4.61 11.71 13.19
N GLY A 18 -3.71 12.63 12.86
CA GLY A 18 -2.48 12.83 13.62
C GLY A 18 -1.41 11.80 13.30
N ALA A 19 -0.59 11.46 14.30
CA ALA A 19 0.49 10.51 14.10
C ALA A 19 -0.03 9.10 13.80
N HIS A 20 0.55 8.44 12.82
CA HIS A 20 0.23 7.06 12.47
C HIS A 20 1.50 6.36 11.95
N LEU A 21 1.40 5.03 11.77
CA LEU A 21 2.56 4.24 11.36
C LEU A 21 3.16 4.66 10.02
N GLY A 22 2.34 5.18 9.10
CA GLY A 22 2.84 5.65 7.80
C GLY A 22 3.88 6.75 7.91
N LEU A 23 3.82 7.57 8.95
CA LEU A 23 4.84 8.60 9.20
C LEU A 23 6.16 8.01 9.66
N GLN A 24 6.13 6.86 10.32
CA GLN A 24 7.33 6.16 10.79
C GLN A 24 7.96 5.31 9.71
N THR A 25 7.15 4.63 8.92
CA THR A 25 7.65 3.73 7.88
C THR A 25 8.20 4.47 6.67
N GLY A 26 7.70 5.67 6.39
CA GLY A 26 7.99 6.38 5.16
C GLY A 26 7.37 5.68 3.95
N HIS A 27 7.94 5.92 2.78
CA HIS A 27 7.46 5.31 1.54
C HIS A 27 7.90 3.86 1.44
N PHE A 28 6.96 2.97 1.18
CA PHE A 28 7.29 1.58 0.89
C PHE A 28 6.27 0.98 -0.08
N VAL A 29 6.69 -0.07 -0.75
CA VAL A 29 5.83 -0.87 -1.62
C VAL A 29 5.90 -2.31 -1.15
N LEU A 30 4.75 -2.89 -0.80
CA LEU A 30 4.63 -4.29 -0.46
C LEU A 30 4.15 -5.04 -1.70
N MET A 31 5.00 -5.95 -2.19
CA MET A 31 4.67 -6.79 -3.34
C MET A 31 4.34 -8.19 -2.86
N GLU A 32 3.11 -8.61 -3.09
CA GLU A 32 2.65 -9.95 -2.79
C GLU A 32 2.32 -10.67 -4.09
N PHE A 33 2.70 -11.93 -4.14
CA PHE A 33 2.52 -12.74 -5.33
C PHE A 33 1.48 -13.83 -5.08
N PRO A 34 0.53 -14.03 -6.01
CA PRO A 34 -0.45 -15.10 -5.85
C PRO A 34 0.22 -16.46 -5.97
N PRO A 35 -0.33 -17.50 -5.32
CA PRO A 35 0.18 -18.85 -5.48
C PRO A 35 0.14 -19.28 -6.95
N ARG A 36 1.22 -19.87 -7.43
CA ARG A 36 1.28 -20.42 -8.79
C ARG A 36 1.19 -21.94 -8.73
N SER A 37 0.37 -22.49 -9.60
CA SER A 37 0.33 -23.92 -9.85
C SER A 37 0.61 -24.17 -11.32
N SER A 38 1.53 -25.10 -11.61
CA SER A 38 1.79 -25.54 -12.98
C SER A 38 0.98 -26.80 -13.26
N PRO A 39 0.48 -26.99 -14.50
CA PRO A 39 -0.21 -28.21 -14.85
C PRO A 39 0.70 -29.43 -14.60
N GLY A 40 0.19 -30.44 -13.88
CA GLY A 40 0.93 -31.66 -13.56
C GLY A 40 1.78 -31.59 -12.30
N VAL A 41 1.87 -30.45 -11.63
CA VAL A 41 2.59 -30.30 -10.38
C VAL A 41 1.60 -30.21 -9.23
N LYS A 42 1.73 -31.10 -8.24
CA LYS A 42 0.81 -31.16 -7.10
C LYS A 42 1.05 -30.10 -6.05
N THR A 43 2.23 -29.50 -6.00
CA THR A 43 2.59 -28.49 -5.02
C THR A 43 2.42 -27.09 -5.58
N LYS A 44 1.69 -26.24 -4.87
CA LYS A 44 1.61 -24.84 -5.19
C LYS A 44 2.90 -24.16 -4.78
N TRP A 45 3.50 -23.46 -5.72
CA TRP A 45 4.67 -22.66 -5.42
C TRP A 45 4.21 -21.24 -5.02
N ILE A 46 4.62 -20.82 -3.83
CA ILE A 46 4.28 -19.49 -3.30
C ILE A 46 5.57 -18.69 -3.22
N GLU A 47 5.63 -17.62 -4.01
CA GLU A 47 6.73 -16.68 -3.90
C GLU A 47 6.55 -15.85 -2.61
N PRO A 48 7.62 -15.67 -1.82
CA PRO A 48 7.54 -14.84 -0.64
C PRO A 48 7.30 -13.38 -1.02
N PRO A 49 6.63 -12.59 -0.15
CA PRO A 49 6.45 -11.18 -0.41
C PRO A 49 7.77 -10.42 -0.34
N VAL A 50 7.86 -9.35 -1.09
CA VAL A 50 9.03 -8.46 -1.12
C VAL A 50 8.57 -7.05 -0.77
N VAL A 51 9.33 -6.39 0.10
CA VAL A 51 9.11 -4.99 0.45
C VAL A 51 10.22 -4.16 -0.16
N TYR A 52 9.83 -3.16 -0.93
CA TYR A 52 10.74 -2.17 -1.48
C TYR A 52 10.63 -0.90 -0.62
N VAL A 53 11.76 -0.49 -0.06
CA VAL A 53 11.83 0.72 0.76
C VAL A 53 12.80 1.69 0.09
N GLU A 54 12.33 2.89 -0.20
CA GLU A 54 13.13 3.93 -0.79
C GLU A 54 13.58 4.90 0.30
N GLY A 55 14.89 5.02 0.49
CA GLY A 55 15.49 5.92 1.45
C GLY A 55 16.23 7.07 0.77
N PHE A 56 16.72 8.00 1.58
CA PHE A 56 17.44 9.18 1.09
C PHE A 56 18.69 8.81 0.29
N THR A 57 19.40 7.77 0.72
CA THR A 57 20.68 7.38 0.11
C THR A 57 20.59 6.13 -0.76
N GLY A 58 19.41 5.58 -0.96
CA GLY A 58 19.24 4.41 -1.80
C GLY A 58 17.97 3.63 -1.45
N ALA A 59 17.82 2.49 -2.09
CA ALA A 59 16.67 1.63 -1.94
C ALA A 59 17.07 0.30 -1.35
N LEU A 60 16.15 -0.32 -0.58
CA LEU A 60 16.33 -1.65 0.00
C LEU A 60 15.19 -2.54 -0.46
N TYR A 61 15.55 -3.79 -0.78
CA TYR A 61 14.58 -4.86 -1.01
C TYR A 61 14.64 -5.82 0.18
N LEU A 62 13.51 -5.98 0.85
CA LEU A 62 13.39 -6.84 2.02
C LEU A 62 12.55 -8.05 1.66
N ASP A 63 13.16 -9.23 1.66
CA ASP A 63 12.50 -10.48 1.31
C ASP A 63 12.36 -11.45 2.49
N GLN A 64 12.83 -11.05 3.67
CA GLN A 64 12.68 -11.86 4.88
C GLN A 64 11.24 -11.80 5.37
N VAL A 65 10.69 -12.97 5.71
CA VAL A 65 9.28 -13.11 6.08
C VAL A 65 8.92 -12.24 7.28
N ASP A 66 9.75 -12.20 8.31
CA ASP A 66 9.50 -11.41 9.51
C ASP A 66 9.47 -9.91 9.23
N LYS A 67 10.35 -9.41 8.35
CA LYS A 67 10.37 -8.00 7.95
C LYS A 67 9.18 -7.66 7.08
N ALA A 68 8.85 -8.53 6.12
CA ALA A 68 7.68 -8.35 5.28
C ALA A 68 6.39 -8.32 6.12
N ASP A 69 6.29 -9.17 7.13
CA ASP A 69 5.13 -9.20 8.03
C ASP A 69 4.99 -7.91 8.83
N ARG A 70 6.10 -7.29 9.24
CA ARG A 70 6.07 -5.99 9.90
C ARG A 70 5.47 -4.91 9.00
N TYR A 71 5.87 -4.88 7.74
CA TYR A 71 5.32 -3.91 6.79
C TYR A 71 3.87 -4.21 6.44
N ARG A 72 3.49 -5.50 6.38
CA ARG A 72 2.09 -5.88 6.19
C ARG A 72 1.22 -5.41 7.36
N SER A 73 1.69 -5.59 8.59
CA SER A 73 0.99 -5.10 9.77
C SER A 73 0.87 -3.58 9.79
N ALA A 74 1.93 -2.88 9.40
CA ALA A 74 1.90 -1.43 9.28
C ALA A 74 0.88 -0.98 8.24
N LEU A 75 0.82 -1.67 7.10
CA LEU A 75 -0.14 -1.36 6.04
C LEU A 75 -1.58 -1.54 6.52
N VAL A 76 -1.86 -2.59 7.28
CA VAL A 76 -3.19 -2.81 7.86
C VAL A 76 -3.57 -1.65 8.79
N GLU A 77 -2.65 -1.20 9.64
CA GLU A 77 -2.90 -0.06 10.52
C GLU A 77 -3.11 1.25 9.75
N ILE A 78 -2.32 1.48 8.71
CA ILE A 78 -2.50 2.66 7.86
C ILE A 78 -3.87 2.63 7.19
N LYS A 79 -4.28 1.48 6.68
CA LYS A 79 -5.61 1.33 6.06
C LYS A 79 -6.75 1.58 7.02
N ARG A 80 -6.60 1.22 8.28
CA ARG A 80 -7.61 1.51 9.30
C ARG A 80 -7.82 3.00 9.53
N ARG A 81 -6.76 3.78 9.36
CA ARG A 81 -6.79 5.24 9.54
C ARG A 81 -7.17 5.97 8.26
N ALA A 82 -7.17 5.28 7.13
CA ALA A 82 -7.51 5.87 5.84
C ALA A 82 -9.01 6.08 5.74
N LEU A 83 -9.41 7.11 5.00
CA LEU A 83 -10.79 7.32 4.60
C LEU A 83 -11.22 6.18 3.69
N ASP A 84 -12.52 5.87 3.68
CA ASP A 84 -13.05 4.92 2.72
C ASP A 84 -12.90 5.48 1.28
N GLU A 85 -13.20 4.65 0.30
CA GLU A 85 -12.99 4.99 -1.10
C GLU A 85 -13.83 6.20 -1.52
N GLU A 86 -15.06 6.26 -1.06
CA GLU A 86 -15.97 7.37 -1.39
C GLU A 86 -15.50 8.68 -0.78
N CYS A 87 -15.16 8.69 0.50
CA CYS A 87 -14.63 9.87 1.18
C CYS A 87 -13.32 10.33 0.58
N THR A 88 -12.47 9.40 0.16
CA THR A 88 -11.21 9.73 -0.53
C THR A 88 -11.48 10.42 -1.85
N ARG A 89 -12.44 9.94 -2.64
CA ARG A 89 -12.83 10.58 -3.89
C ARG A 89 -13.33 12.00 -3.66
N ASP A 90 -14.17 12.18 -2.66
CA ASP A 90 -14.74 13.49 -2.34
C ASP A 90 -13.65 14.47 -1.94
N LEU A 91 -12.69 14.03 -1.13
CA LEU A 91 -11.58 14.88 -0.71
C LEU A 91 -10.70 15.26 -1.89
N LEU A 92 -10.36 14.32 -2.75
CA LEU A 92 -9.55 14.57 -3.93
C LEU A 92 -10.25 15.51 -4.91
N ALA A 93 -11.56 15.33 -5.11
CA ALA A 93 -12.35 16.18 -5.96
C ALA A 93 -12.42 17.62 -5.41
N HIS A 94 -12.57 17.76 -4.10
CA HIS A 94 -12.59 19.07 -3.43
C HIS A 94 -11.25 19.79 -3.59
N ASN A 95 -10.16 19.10 -3.35
CA ASN A 95 -8.82 19.68 -3.51
C ASN A 95 -8.53 20.04 -4.96
N ALA A 96 -8.97 19.23 -5.91
CA ALA A 96 -8.80 19.53 -7.32
C ALA A 96 -9.52 20.83 -7.71
N LYS A 97 -10.71 21.08 -7.15
CA LYS A 97 -11.44 22.34 -7.37
C LYS A 97 -10.71 23.53 -6.79
N GLU A 98 -10.11 23.39 -5.60
CA GLU A 98 -9.37 24.49 -4.97
C GLU A 98 -8.14 24.90 -5.76
N TYR A 99 -7.48 23.94 -6.39
CA TYR A 99 -6.24 24.19 -7.13
C TYR A 99 -6.44 24.28 -8.64
N ALA A 100 -7.67 24.09 -9.12
CA ALA A 100 -7.99 24.28 -10.53
C ALA A 100 -8.08 25.79 -10.83
N LEU A 101 -7.32 26.21 -11.78
CA LEU A 101 -7.30 27.60 -12.25
C LEU A 101 -8.15 27.78 -13.48
#